data_1e054b5d5bd305433fb132af501b8777
#
_entry.id   1e054b5d5bd305433fb132af501b8777
#
_cell.length_a   1.000
_cell.length_b   1.000
_cell.length_c   1.000
_cell.angle_alpha   90.00
_cell.angle_beta   90.00
_cell.angle_gamma   90.00
#
_symmetry.space_group_name_H-M   'P 1'
#
loop_
_entity.id
_entity.type
_entity.pdbx_description
1 polymer ?
#
loop_
_entity_poly.entity_id
_entity_poly.type
_entity_poly.pdbx_seq_one_letter_code
_entity_poly.pdbx_strand_id
1 'polypeptide(L)'
;MRLGNIGYWGSGATPSKSNLKYYEPQAVPWLLTGDLTDGYITHIPNKISELALEKTSVRLNPTGSVLIAMYGATIGKLGILTFPATTNQACCACNTLFHVEKLFLFYFLMSARKNFTARAEGGAQPNISKEKIINTLFPLPPLAEQKRIVTQIERALKQVEIYAENYHKLQELDRAFPDKLKKSILQYAMQGKLVAQDPNDDPVEVLLEKIRAEKQKLYEEGKLKKKDLAEILVEKGDDNSHYQDVPYDIPESWKWVRLNNILDVRDGTHNTPKYVNEGVPLLTSKNLVNGKIVKEPSKLISIEDSLEINKRSKVDKNDILLAMIGTVGNPVLVPELDYEFSVKNVAILKHITELNMKFTYYFIQYHSIELKKISSGAVQNFVSLKTLRQILFPLPPLAEQRRIVSKISKIFSVFETLV
;
A
#
# COMPACT_ATOMS: atom_id res chain seq x y z
N MET A 1 37.96 7.77 34.42
CA MET A 1 37.52 7.69 35.84
C MET A 1 36.26 6.80 35.95
N ARG A 2 35.68 6.63 37.15
CA ARG A 2 34.40 5.92 37.30
C ARG A 2 33.23 6.88 37.18
N LEU A 3 32.07 6.41 36.67
CA LEU A 3 30.83 7.20 36.55
C LEU A 3 30.41 7.80 37.91
N GLY A 4 30.62 7.10 39.01
CA GLY A 4 30.31 7.63 40.35
C GLY A 4 31.00 8.94 40.71
N ASN A 5 32.09 9.29 40.05
CA ASN A 5 32.89 10.50 40.36
C ASN A 5 32.54 11.72 39.47
N ILE A 6 31.58 11.57 38.54
CA ILE A 6 31.25 12.65 37.59
C ILE A 6 29.96 13.40 37.95
N GLY A 7 29.24 12.96 38.97
CA GLY A 7 27.94 13.54 39.34
C GLY A 7 27.34 12.89 40.59
N TYR A 8 26.22 13.40 40.99
CA TYR A 8 25.44 12.85 42.09
C TYR A 8 24.43 11.83 41.51
N TRP A 9 24.61 10.55 41.91
CA TRP A 9 23.80 9.45 41.45
C TRP A 9 22.76 9.03 42.50
N GLY A 10 21.49 8.95 42.13
CA GLY A 10 20.43 8.54 43.01
C GLY A 10 19.42 7.64 42.33
N SER A 11 19.01 6.55 42.99
CA SER A 11 17.83 5.79 42.54
C SER A 11 16.56 6.48 43.07
N GLY A 12 15.49 6.41 42.30
CA GLY A 12 14.17 6.88 42.73
C GLY A 12 13.53 5.97 43.76
N ALA A 13 12.32 6.25 44.11
CA ALA A 13 11.51 5.47 45.04
C ALA A 13 10.04 5.42 44.61
N THR A 14 9.32 4.39 45.11
CA THR A 14 7.87 4.26 44.96
C THR A 14 7.23 4.46 46.31
N PRO A 15 6.42 5.51 46.51
CA PRO A 15 5.63 5.68 47.74
C PRO A 15 4.72 4.48 47.95
N SER A 16 4.38 4.18 49.24
CA SER A 16 3.48 3.07 49.54
C SER A 16 2.12 3.25 48.87
N LYS A 17 1.74 2.31 48.05
CA LYS A 17 0.45 2.30 47.32
C LYS A 17 -0.76 2.19 48.27
N SER A 18 -0.56 1.67 49.46
CA SER A 18 -1.63 1.58 50.46
C SER A 18 -2.01 2.94 51.07
N ASN A 19 -1.15 3.96 50.91
CA ASN A 19 -1.43 5.31 51.39
C ASN A 19 -1.81 6.23 50.21
N LEU A 20 -3.10 6.36 49.95
CA LEU A 20 -3.63 7.19 48.87
C LEU A 20 -3.22 8.66 48.95
N LYS A 21 -2.93 9.18 50.18
CA LYS A 21 -2.46 10.57 50.35
C LYS A 21 -1.12 10.84 49.71
N TYR A 22 -0.35 9.81 49.32
CA TYR A 22 0.89 9.96 48.56
C TYR A 22 0.65 10.15 47.05
N TYR A 23 -0.56 9.90 46.59
CA TYR A 23 -0.91 9.98 45.17
C TYR A 23 -1.93 11.09 44.90
N GLU A 24 -2.57 11.63 45.92
CA GLU A 24 -3.53 12.73 45.80
C GLU A 24 -3.29 13.80 46.88
N PRO A 25 -3.40 15.11 46.57
CA PRO A 25 -3.57 15.64 45.21
C PRO A 25 -2.32 15.48 44.34
N GLN A 26 -2.50 15.27 43.05
CA GLN A 26 -1.38 15.10 42.07
C GLN A 26 -0.66 16.43 41.85
N ALA A 27 0.58 16.54 42.31
CA ALA A 27 1.36 17.78 42.23
C ALA A 27 2.73 17.59 41.56
N VAL A 28 3.50 16.60 41.97
CA VAL A 28 4.91 16.41 41.58
C VAL A 28 5.03 15.34 40.50
N PRO A 29 5.63 15.64 39.32
CA PRO A 29 5.86 14.64 38.29
C PRO A 29 6.67 13.44 38.79
N TRP A 30 6.20 12.22 38.48
CA TRP A 30 6.80 10.96 38.94
C TRP A 30 7.00 10.01 37.77
N LEU A 31 8.24 9.93 37.28
CA LEU A 31 8.60 9.20 36.08
C LEU A 31 8.75 7.69 36.36
N LEU A 32 8.16 6.89 35.50
CA LEU A 32 8.37 5.46 35.41
C LEU A 32 9.36 5.14 34.26
N THR A 33 10.04 3.99 34.33
CA THR A 33 11.01 3.61 33.29
C THR A 33 10.40 3.45 31.89
N GLY A 34 9.09 3.25 31.79
CA GLY A 34 8.36 3.24 30.51
C GLY A 34 8.29 4.60 29.81
N ASP A 35 8.42 5.69 30.59
CA ASP A 35 8.38 7.06 30.08
C ASP A 35 9.70 7.54 29.47
N LEU A 36 10.77 6.74 29.58
CA LEU A 36 12.08 7.04 28.99
C LEU A 36 12.04 6.83 27.47
N THR A 37 12.46 7.84 26.72
CA THR A 37 12.34 7.90 25.26
C THR A 37 13.66 7.88 24.49
N ASP A 38 14.80 7.75 25.20
CA ASP A 38 16.14 7.94 24.66
C ASP A 38 16.38 9.36 24.14
N GLY A 39 15.76 10.35 24.80
CA GLY A 39 15.83 11.77 24.45
C GLY A 39 15.45 12.67 25.61
N TYR A 40 15.02 13.87 25.29
CA TYR A 40 14.53 14.82 26.29
C TYR A 40 13.12 14.43 26.76
N ILE A 41 12.91 14.41 28.08
CA ILE A 41 11.61 14.14 28.70
C ILE A 41 10.83 15.46 28.82
N THR A 42 9.84 15.62 27.96
CA THR A 42 8.98 16.81 27.90
C THR A 42 7.61 16.61 28.55
N HIS A 43 7.25 15.36 28.86
CA HIS A 43 5.99 15.02 29.49
C HIS A 43 6.16 13.81 30.39
N ILE A 44 5.52 13.84 31.57
CA ILE A 44 5.43 12.71 32.51
C ILE A 44 3.96 12.56 32.90
N PRO A 45 3.30 11.43 32.55
CA PRO A 45 1.86 11.27 32.79
C PRO A 45 1.51 11.07 34.27
N ASN A 46 2.40 10.46 35.05
CA ASN A 46 2.15 10.13 36.43
C ASN A 46 2.64 11.22 37.39
N LYS A 47 1.91 11.44 38.49
CA LYS A 47 2.27 12.38 39.51
C LYS A 47 2.06 11.78 40.92
N ILE A 48 2.77 12.31 41.89
CA ILE A 48 2.60 12.03 43.32
C ILE A 48 2.29 13.34 44.06
N SER A 49 1.83 13.23 45.29
CA SER A 49 1.57 14.41 46.13
C SER A 49 2.86 15.04 46.66
N GLU A 50 2.77 16.29 47.09
CA GLU A 50 3.87 16.96 47.84
C GLU A 50 4.18 16.23 49.15
N LEU A 51 3.14 15.69 49.81
CA LEU A 51 3.32 14.89 51.00
C LEU A 51 4.20 13.66 50.76
N ALA A 52 4.08 13.02 49.61
CA ALA A 52 4.96 11.91 49.23
C ALA A 52 6.41 12.36 49.13
N LEU A 53 6.66 13.52 48.55
CA LEU A 53 8.01 14.10 48.45
C LEU A 53 8.60 14.40 49.84
N GLU A 54 7.81 14.90 50.76
CA GLU A 54 8.26 15.27 52.12
C GLU A 54 8.44 14.06 53.03
N LYS A 55 7.55 13.04 52.97
CA LYS A 55 7.46 11.97 53.94
C LYS A 55 8.02 10.63 53.50
N THR A 56 8.55 10.56 52.25
CA THR A 56 9.12 9.30 51.72
C THR A 56 10.56 9.50 51.24
N SER A 57 11.21 8.42 50.79
CA SER A 57 12.57 8.47 50.23
C SER A 57 12.60 8.94 48.76
N VAL A 58 11.49 9.42 48.20
CA VAL A 58 11.44 10.00 46.87
C VAL A 58 12.30 11.26 46.81
N ARG A 59 13.02 11.44 45.71
CA ARG A 59 13.91 12.60 45.51
C ARG A 59 13.52 13.37 44.25
N LEU A 60 13.50 14.68 44.39
CA LEU A 60 13.35 15.57 43.25
C LEU A 60 14.68 15.71 42.51
N ASN A 61 14.71 15.32 41.23
CA ASN A 61 15.84 15.48 40.35
C ASN A 61 15.69 16.80 39.58
N PRO A 62 16.75 17.66 39.53
CA PRO A 62 16.66 18.93 38.81
C PRO A 62 16.64 18.78 37.30
N THR A 63 16.22 19.83 36.61
CA THR A 63 16.35 19.96 35.17
C THR A 63 17.75 19.64 34.69
N GLY A 64 17.88 18.89 33.58
CA GLY A 64 19.16 18.47 33.03
C GLY A 64 19.71 17.17 33.61
N SER A 65 19.06 16.57 34.64
CA SER A 65 19.46 15.26 35.12
C SER A 65 19.34 14.20 34.03
N VAL A 66 20.38 13.36 33.92
CA VAL A 66 20.40 12.23 33.00
C VAL A 66 19.87 11.00 33.72
N LEU A 67 18.84 10.38 33.15
CA LEU A 67 18.14 9.23 33.71
C LEU A 67 18.53 7.95 32.96
N ILE A 68 18.64 6.83 33.72
CA ILE A 68 18.85 5.49 33.16
C ILE A 68 17.95 4.46 33.83
N ALA A 69 17.27 3.67 33.03
CA ALA A 69 16.47 2.53 33.53
C ALA A 69 17.39 1.38 33.96
N MET A 70 17.06 0.78 35.10
CA MET A 70 17.83 -0.30 35.71
C MET A 70 17.15 -1.68 35.63
N TYR A 71 15.85 -1.76 35.31
CA TYR A 71 15.06 -2.99 35.48
C TYR A 71 14.38 -3.42 34.18
N GLY A 72 14.32 -4.76 33.98
CA GLY A 72 13.52 -5.43 32.98
C GLY A 72 13.92 -5.10 31.53
N ALA A 73 12.95 -5.16 30.63
CA ALA A 73 13.15 -4.87 29.20
C ALA A 73 13.61 -3.44 28.90
N THR A 74 13.50 -2.53 29.86
CA THR A 74 13.92 -1.13 29.72
C THR A 74 15.34 -0.86 30.14
N ILE A 75 16.11 -1.84 30.61
CA ILE A 75 17.51 -1.64 31.06
C ILE A 75 18.30 -0.86 30.01
N GLY A 76 18.93 0.24 30.48
CA GLY A 76 19.73 1.12 29.64
C GLY A 76 18.94 2.11 28.80
N LYS A 77 17.60 2.16 28.85
CA LYS A 77 16.84 3.29 28.31
C LYS A 77 17.18 4.56 29.08
N LEU A 78 17.25 5.67 28.35
CA LEU A 78 17.74 6.94 28.88
C LEU A 78 16.71 8.05 28.74
N GLY A 79 16.92 9.12 29.54
CA GLY A 79 16.18 10.37 29.42
C GLY A 79 16.96 11.54 29.97
N ILE A 80 16.67 12.75 29.51
CA ILE A 80 17.17 14.00 30.05
C ILE A 80 15.96 14.82 30.51
N LEU A 81 15.89 15.19 31.78
CA LEU A 81 14.80 15.99 32.31
C LEU A 81 14.83 17.41 31.76
N THR A 82 13.70 17.90 31.24
CA THR A 82 13.52 19.30 30.82
C THR A 82 12.89 20.15 31.94
N PHE A 83 12.38 19.52 32.98
CA PHE A 83 11.82 20.14 34.21
C PHE A 83 12.14 19.25 35.41
N PRO A 84 12.03 19.75 36.66
CA PRO A 84 12.25 18.94 37.84
C PRO A 84 11.23 17.82 37.97
N ALA A 85 11.68 16.58 38.23
CA ALA A 85 10.81 15.43 38.38
C ALA A 85 11.38 14.39 39.36
N THR A 86 10.49 13.60 39.94
CA THR A 86 10.85 12.42 40.72
C THR A 86 10.84 11.17 39.85
N THR A 87 11.44 10.07 40.31
CA THR A 87 11.49 8.80 39.58
C THR A 87 11.12 7.63 40.49
N ASN A 88 10.69 6.51 39.92
CA ASN A 88 10.54 5.27 40.67
C ASN A 88 11.91 4.61 40.95
N GLN A 89 11.94 3.57 41.77
CA GLN A 89 13.16 2.85 42.15
C GLN A 89 13.88 2.15 40.99
N ALA A 90 13.19 1.88 39.91
CA ALA A 90 13.74 1.24 38.71
C ALA A 90 14.53 2.22 37.80
N CYS A 91 14.54 3.51 38.16
CA CYS A 91 15.25 4.55 37.43
C CYS A 91 16.35 5.15 38.31
N CYS A 92 17.55 5.26 37.76
CA CYS A 92 18.67 5.97 38.38
C CYS A 92 18.91 7.31 37.69
N ALA A 93 19.08 8.38 38.46
CA ALA A 93 19.34 9.73 37.96
C ALA A 93 20.77 10.15 38.27
N CYS A 94 21.41 10.84 37.32
CA CYS A 94 22.68 11.53 37.52
C CYS A 94 22.52 13.04 37.33
N ASN A 95 22.85 13.79 38.33
CA ASN A 95 23.09 15.24 38.23
C ASN A 95 24.56 15.48 38.07
N THR A 96 24.98 15.88 36.85
CA THR A 96 26.40 16.00 36.49
C THR A 96 27.08 17.19 37.19
N LEU A 97 28.37 17.03 37.49
CA LEU A 97 29.22 18.15 37.95
C LEU A 97 29.48 19.14 36.79
N PHE A 98 29.90 20.39 37.14
CA PHE A 98 30.05 21.49 36.17
C PHE A 98 31.04 21.23 35.03
N HIS A 99 31.98 20.30 35.21
CA HIS A 99 32.99 19.94 34.19
C HIS A 99 32.56 18.74 33.31
N VAL A 100 31.34 18.25 33.44
CA VAL A 100 30.79 17.14 32.65
C VAL A 100 29.63 17.62 31.82
N GLU A 101 29.76 17.51 30.51
CA GLU A 101 28.68 17.81 29.59
C GLU A 101 27.61 16.71 29.65
N LYS A 102 26.38 17.07 29.99
CA LYS A 102 25.25 16.11 30.18
C LYS A 102 24.97 15.26 28.95
N LEU A 103 25.05 15.84 27.75
CA LEU A 103 24.85 15.10 26.48
C LEU A 103 26.02 14.14 26.22
N PHE A 104 27.24 14.47 26.64
CA PHE A 104 28.36 13.55 26.53
C PHE A 104 28.14 12.32 27.44
N LEU A 105 27.68 12.53 28.68
CA LEU A 105 27.27 11.43 29.55
C LEU A 105 26.13 10.62 28.94
N PHE A 106 25.09 11.27 28.39
CA PHE A 106 23.95 10.63 27.77
C PHE A 106 24.37 9.71 26.61
N TYR A 107 25.18 10.20 25.68
CA TYR A 107 25.64 9.39 24.55
C TYR A 107 26.60 8.28 24.98
N PHE A 108 27.41 8.51 26.00
CA PHE A 108 28.23 7.44 26.58
C PHE A 108 27.34 6.31 27.16
N LEU A 109 26.37 6.66 27.98
CA LEU A 109 25.43 5.66 28.55
C LEU A 109 24.67 4.92 27.45
N MET A 110 24.29 5.61 26.40
CA MET A 110 23.65 4.99 25.22
C MET A 110 24.57 3.97 24.54
N SER A 111 25.82 4.30 24.33
CA SER A 111 26.84 3.40 23.76
C SER A 111 27.10 2.18 24.64
N ALA A 112 27.03 2.36 25.96
CA ALA A 112 27.29 1.32 26.96
C ALA A 112 26.03 0.41 27.22
N ARG A 113 24.88 0.67 26.61
CA ARG A 113 23.61 -0.05 26.86
C ARG A 113 23.75 -1.56 26.76
N LYS A 114 24.37 -2.07 25.69
CA LYS A 114 24.58 -3.52 25.50
C LYS A 114 25.38 -4.12 26.66
N ASN A 115 26.38 -3.39 27.15
CA ASN A 115 27.18 -3.82 28.28
C ASN A 115 26.38 -3.83 29.61
N PHE A 116 25.52 -2.84 29.83
CA PHE A 116 24.62 -2.82 30.98
C PHE A 116 23.62 -3.98 30.95
N THR A 117 23.03 -4.24 29.79
CA THR A 117 22.11 -5.37 29.62
C THR A 117 22.80 -6.73 29.85
N ALA A 118 24.02 -6.90 29.33
CA ALA A 118 24.79 -8.13 29.52
C ALA A 118 25.24 -8.37 31.00
N ARG A 119 25.38 -7.31 31.77
CA ARG A 119 25.77 -7.34 33.20
C ARG A 119 24.58 -7.37 34.16
N ALA A 120 23.34 -7.33 33.63
CA ALA A 120 22.13 -7.42 34.41
C ALA A 120 21.97 -8.85 34.97
N GLU A 121 21.49 -8.96 36.21
CA GLU A 121 21.28 -10.19 36.96
C GLU A 121 19.80 -10.35 37.30
N GLY A 122 19.36 -11.57 37.54
CA GLY A 122 17.96 -11.91 37.87
C GLY A 122 17.26 -12.66 36.74
N GLY A 123 16.49 -13.69 37.08
CA GLY A 123 15.85 -14.60 36.11
C GLY A 123 14.72 -13.93 35.32
N ALA A 124 13.49 -13.93 35.84
CA ALA A 124 12.31 -13.40 35.12
C ALA A 124 12.31 -11.89 34.93
N GLN A 125 12.98 -11.13 35.80
CA GLN A 125 13.11 -9.67 35.70
C GLN A 125 14.57 -9.25 35.95
N PRO A 126 15.40 -9.24 34.90
CA PRO A 126 16.80 -8.84 35.04
C PRO A 126 16.91 -7.39 35.53
N ASN A 127 17.93 -7.13 36.34
CA ASN A 127 18.24 -5.77 36.80
C ASN A 127 19.75 -5.49 36.82
N ILE A 128 20.10 -4.23 36.67
CA ILE A 128 21.46 -3.75 36.91
C ILE A 128 21.43 -2.82 38.11
N SER A 129 22.27 -3.10 39.11
CA SER A 129 22.35 -2.24 40.30
C SER A 129 22.98 -0.87 40.00
N LYS A 130 22.57 0.15 40.76
CA LYS A 130 23.24 1.47 40.71
C LYS A 130 24.75 1.33 40.88
N GLU A 131 25.23 0.44 41.76
CA GLU A 131 26.66 0.21 42.01
C GLU A 131 27.40 -0.26 40.76
N LYS A 132 26.80 -1.17 39.96
CA LYS A 132 27.38 -1.62 38.70
C LYS A 132 27.47 -0.49 37.67
N ILE A 133 26.49 0.43 37.67
CA ILE A 133 26.49 1.61 36.78
C ILE A 133 27.59 2.57 37.21
N ILE A 134 27.59 3.01 38.46
CA ILE A 134 28.56 4.02 38.95
C ILE A 134 30.02 3.54 38.92
N ASN A 135 30.26 2.23 39.01
CA ASN A 135 31.58 1.62 38.90
C ASN A 135 32.07 1.44 37.45
N THR A 136 31.25 1.76 36.45
CA THR A 136 31.63 1.68 35.05
C THR A 136 32.70 2.73 34.73
N LEU A 137 33.74 2.35 33.98
CA LEU A 137 34.78 3.28 33.54
C LEU A 137 34.22 4.26 32.51
N PHE A 138 34.48 5.51 32.73
CA PHE A 138 34.03 6.63 31.91
C PHE A 138 35.24 7.42 31.39
N PRO A 139 35.39 7.62 30.08
CA PRO A 139 36.39 8.51 29.52
C PRO A 139 35.97 9.96 29.81
N LEU A 140 36.87 10.73 30.42
CA LEU A 140 36.58 12.12 30.72
C LEU A 140 37.62 13.02 30.03
N PRO A 141 37.42 13.41 28.78
CA PRO A 141 38.24 14.42 28.13
C PRO A 141 37.93 15.83 28.66
N PRO A 142 38.75 16.84 28.36
CA PRO A 142 38.45 18.22 28.70
C PRO A 142 37.09 18.67 28.23
N LEU A 143 36.41 19.55 28.97
CA LEU A 143 35.03 19.97 28.69
C LEU A 143 34.81 20.48 27.24
N ALA A 144 35.79 21.22 26.70
CA ALA A 144 35.77 21.70 25.34
C ALA A 144 35.73 20.55 24.30
N GLU A 145 36.43 19.46 24.62
CA GLU A 145 36.43 18.27 23.77
C GLU A 145 35.13 17.48 23.88
N GLN A 146 34.57 17.33 25.09
CA GLN A 146 33.24 16.72 25.27
C GLN A 146 32.19 17.42 24.40
N LYS A 147 32.18 18.78 24.41
CA LYS A 147 31.27 19.57 23.58
C LYS A 147 31.50 19.35 22.08
N ARG A 148 32.76 19.29 21.63
CA ARG A 148 33.06 18.98 20.22
C ARG A 148 32.55 17.59 19.80
N ILE A 149 32.76 16.60 20.69
CA ILE A 149 32.29 15.23 20.46
C ILE A 149 30.74 15.21 20.34
N VAL A 150 30.02 15.85 21.28
CA VAL A 150 28.57 15.99 21.24
C VAL A 150 28.11 16.63 19.94
N THR A 151 28.70 17.76 19.55
CA THR A 151 28.35 18.43 18.29
C THR A 151 28.54 17.53 17.06
N GLN A 152 29.61 16.71 17.03
CA GLN A 152 29.82 15.78 15.91
C GLN A 152 28.81 14.61 15.92
N ILE A 153 28.45 14.10 17.11
CA ILE A 153 27.40 13.05 17.22
C ILE A 153 26.07 13.60 16.74
N GLU A 154 25.64 14.76 17.20
CA GLU A 154 24.37 15.38 16.78
C GLU A 154 24.35 15.67 15.28
N ARG A 155 25.45 16.13 14.72
CA ARG A 155 25.59 16.33 13.27
C ARG A 155 25.46 15.01 12.50
N ALA A 156 26.10 13.93 12.98
CA ALA A 156 26.03 12.62 12.36
C ALA A 156 24.63 12.04 12.45
N LEU A 157 23.96 12.14 13.61
CA LEU A 157 22.59 11.68 13.79
C LEU A 157 21.61 12.39 12.84
N LYS A 158 21.77 13.71 12.68
CA LYS A 158 20.96 14.46 11.70
C LYS A 158 21.15 13.97 10.26
N GLN A 159 22.40 13.62 9.88
CA GLN A 159 22.66 13.03 8.55
C GLN A 159 22.02 11.63 8.40
N VAL A 160 22.01 10.83 9.47
CA VAL A 160 21.34 9.53 9.49
C VAL A 160 19.83 9.68 9.30
N GLU A 161 19.20 10.66 9.92
CA GLU A 161 17.76 10.95 9.72
C GLU A 161 17.46 11.31 8.27
N ILE A 162 18.23 12.24 7.69
CA ILE A 162 18.09 12.63 6.28
C ILE A 162 18.28 11.42 5.35
N TYR A 163 19.28 10.59 5.64
CA TYR A 163 19.52 9.36 4.87
C TYR A 163 18.35 8.40 4.98
N ALA A 164 17.82 8.18 6.19
CA ALA A 164 16.66 7.30 6.40
C ALA A 164 15.43 7.77 5.62
N GLU A 165 15.11 9.07 5.64
CA GLU A 165 14.01 9.64 4.86
C GLU A 165 14.21 9.42 3.35
N ASN A 166 15.41 9.69 2.83
CA ASN A 166 15.70 9.50 1.42
C ASN A 166 15.66 8.03 1.01
N TYR A 167 16.14 7.15 1.89
CA TYR A 167 16.09 5.70 1.67
C TYR A 167 14.64 5.19 1.59
N HIS A 168 13.76 5.64 2.49
CA HIS A 168 12.34 5.30 2.42
C HIS A 168 11.68 5.81 1.14
N LYS A 169 11.96 7.06 0.74
CA LYS A 169 11.46 7.60 -0.54
C LYS A 169 11.93 6.79 -1.74
N LEU A 170 13.19 6.37 -1.75
CA LEU A 170 13.73 5.51 -2.81
C LEU A 170 13.01 4.17 -2.85
N GLN A 171 12.83 3.52 -1.71
CA GLN A 171 12.09 2.24 -1.64
C GLN A 171 10.64 2.38 -2.13
N GLU A 172 9.95 3.48 -1.81
CA GLU A 172 8.60 3.74 -2.32
C GLU A 172 8.59 3.95 -3.83
N LEU A 173 9.58 4.67 -4.36
CA LEU A 173 9.74 4.87 -5.80
C LEU A 173 10.00 3.54 -6.52
N ASP A 174 10.94 2.74 -6.03
CA ASP A 174 11.27 1.44 -6.61
C ASP A 174 10.07 0.50 -6.60
N ARG A 175 9.29 0.48 -5.52
CA ARG A 175 8.07 -0.32 -5.42
C ARG A 175 6.98 0.11 -6.39
N ALA A 176 6.83 1.42 -6.60
CA ALA A 176 5.78 1.98 -7.46
C ALA A 176 6.19 2.05 -8.94
N PHE A 177 7.48 1.97 -9.25
CA PHE A 177 8.02 2.18 -10.59
C PHE A 177 7.47 1.19 -11.63
N PRO A 178 7.43 -0.15 -11.38
CA PRO A 178 6.94 -1.09 -12.38
C PRO A 178 5.51 -0.81 -12.82
N ASP A 179 4.61 -0.50 -11.88
CA ASP A 179 3.20 -0.22 -12.17
C ASP A 179 3.03 1.12 -12.91
N LYS A 180 3.77 2.15 -12.51
CA LYS A 180 3.76 3.45 -13.20
C LYS A 180 4.27 3.32 -14.62
N LEU A 181 5.31 2.54 -14.83
CA LEU A 181 5.91 2.33 -16.14
C LEU A 181 4.97 1.51 -17.04
N LYS A 182 4.39 0.41 -16.55
CA LYS A 182 3.35 -0.35 -17.27
C LYS A 182 2.21 0.56 -17.71
N LYS A 183 1.72 1.40 -16.80
CA LYS A 183 0.66 2.39 -17.11
C LYS A 183 1.08 3.35 -18.20
N SER A 184 2.29 3.91 -18.15
CA SER A 184 2.82 4.83 -19.15
C SER A 184 2.93 4.17 -20.52
N ILE A 185 3.43 2.94 -20.59
CA ILE A 185 3.52 2.17 -21.84
C ILE A 185 2.14 1.94 -22.46
N LEU A 186 1.15 1.53 -21.64
CA LEU A 186 -0.22 1.35 -22.12
C LEU A 186 -0.83 2.68 -22.60
N GLN A 187 -0.56 3.78 -21.91
CA GLN A 187 -0.99 5.11 -22.34
C GLN A 187 -0.43 5.49 -23.70
N TYR A 188 0.88 5.32 -23.90
CA TYR A 188 1.52 5.57 -25.20
C TYR A 188 0.94 4.68 -26.30
N ALA A 189 0.65 3.41 -25.97
CA ALA A 189 0.03 2.49 -26.91
C ALA A 189 -1.37 2.95 -27.32
N MET A 190 -2.20 3.36 -26.35
CA MET A 190 -3.59 3.80 -26.63
C MET A 190 -3.66 5.15 -27.32
N GLN A 191 -2.60 5.95 -27.29
CA GLN A 191 -2.46 7.20 -28.04
C GLN A 191 -1.83 7.02 -29.44
N GLY A 192 -1.54 5.77 -29.87
CA GLY A 192 -0.88 5.50 -31.14
C GLY A 192 0.59 5.93 -31.21
N LYS A 193 1.25 6.14 -30.07
CA LYS A 193 2.64 6.65 -29.98
C LYS A 193 3.67 5.54 -29.74
N LEU A 194 3.26 4.29 -29.55
CA LEU A 194 4.16 3.19 -29.19
C LEU A 194 4.86 2.54 -30.40
N VAL A 195 4.21 2.57 -31.54
CA VAL A 195 4.72 2.05 -32.83
C VAL A 195 4.52 3.09 -33.92
N ALA A 196 5.33 3.01 -34.97
CA ALA A 196 5.16 3.87 -36.15
C ALA A 196 3.86 3.51 -36.91
N GLN A 197 3.17 4.51 -37.42
CA GLN A 197 2.07 4.35 -38.34
C GLN A 197 2.59 3.80 -39.68
N ASP A 198 1.88 2.87 -40.31
CA ASP A 198 2.20 2.33 -41.63
C ASP A 198 1.09 2.70 -42.62
N PRO A 199 1.39 3.49 -43.65
CA PRO A 199 0.39 3.89 -44.64
C PRO A 199 -0.15 2.73 -45.50
N ASN A 200 0.51 1.56 -45.45
CA ASN A 200 0.07 0.36 -46.16
C ASN A 200 -0.88 -0.51 -45.34
N ASP A 201 -1.14 -0.17 -44.08
CA ASP A 201 -2.15 -0.88 -43.30
C ASP A 201 -3.55 -0.69 -43.89
N ASP A 202 -4.37 -1.75 -43.88
CA ASP A 202 -5.77 -1.64 -44.26
C ASP A 202 -6.47 -0.56 -43.42
N PRO A 203 -7.26 0.33 -44.04
CA PRO A 203 -8.03 1.34 -43.31
C PRO A 203 -8.93 0.74 -42.22
N VAL A 204 -9.14 1.47 -41.14
CA VAL A 204 -10.02 1.03 -40.03
C VAL A 204 -11.44 0.73 -40.51
N GLU A 205 -11.89 1.43 -41.55
CA GLU A 205 -13.20 1.22 -42.15
C GLU A 205 -13.39 -0.24 -42.62
N VAL A 206 -12.35 -0.84 -43.25
CA VAL A 206 -12.36 -2.26 -43.65
C VAL A 206 -12.56 -3.18 -42.44
N LEU A 207 -11.86 -2.90 -41.32
CA LEU A 207 -12.04 -3.65 -40.08
C LEU A 207 -13.46 -3.50 -39.53
N LEU A 208 -14.02 -2.29 -39.55
CA LEU A 208 -15.37 -2.02 -39.08
C LEU A 208 -16.43 -2.76 -39.91
N GLU A 209 -16.26 -2.84 -41.22
CA GLU A 209 -17.16 -3.60 -42.10
C GLU A 209 -17.11 -5.10 -41.77
N LYS A 210 -15.95 -5.67 -41.54
CA LYS A 210 -15.80 -7.08 -41.13
C LYS A 210 -16.47 -7.34 -39.76
N ILE A 211 -16.28 -6.46 -38.78
CA ILE A 211 -16.93 -6.55 -37.46
C ILE A 211 -18.46 -6.47 -37.63
N ARG A 212 -18.98 -5.57 -38.50
CA ARG A 212 -20.41 -5.48 -38.78
C ARG A 212 -20.95 -6.79 -39.35
N ALA A 213 -20.28 -7.33 -40.37
CA ALA A 213 -20.67 -8.58 -41.00
C ALA A 213 -20.71 -9.74 -39.99
N GLU A 214 -19.69 -9.85 -39.11
CA GLU A 214 -19.67 -10.88 -38.07
C GLU A 214 -20.81 -10.68 -37.05
N LYS A 215 -21.08 -9.45 -36.59
CA LYS A 215 -22.17 -9.14 -35.66
C LYS A 215 -23.55 -9.41 -36.33
N GLN A 216 -23.71 -9.09 -37.62
CA GLN A 216 -24.92 -9.37 -38.36
C GLN A 216 -25.19 -10.89 -38.43
N LYS A 217 -24.17 -11.68 -38.75
CA LYS A 217 -24.25 -13.14 -38.72
C LYS A 217 -24.66 -13.69 -37.35
N LEU A 218 -24.04 -13.17 -36.27
CA LEU A 218 -24.39 -13.56 -34.90
C LEU A 218 -25.83 -13.19 -34.53
N TYR A 219 -26.34 -12.08 -35.08
CA TYR A 219 -27.77 -11.72 -34.93
C TYR A 219 -28.69 -12.68 -35.66
N GLU A 220 -28.38 -13.03 -36.90
CA GLU A 220 -29.15 -14.00 -37.70
C GLU A 220 -29.16 -15.39 -37.06
N GLU A 221 -28.05 -15.78 -36.41
CA GLU A 221 -27.95 -17.01 -35.61
C GLU A 221 -28.70 -16.93 -34.28
N GLY A 222 -29.34 -15.81 -33.94
CA GLY A 222 -30.03 -15.59 -32.66
C GLY A 222 -29.11 -15.44 -31.44
N LYS A 223 -27.82 -15.29 -31.67
CA LYS A 223 -26.79 -15.12 -30.59
C LYS A 223 -26.66 -13.69 -30.11
N LEU A 224 -27.08 -12.70 -30.90
CA LEU A 224 -27.10 -11.27 -30.63
C LEU A 224 -28.52 -10.70 -30.67
N LYS A 225 -28.78 -9.64 -29.93
CA LYS A 225 -30.04 -8.90 -29.96
C LYS A 225 -29.97 -7.73 -30.92
N LYS A 226 -31.08 -7.33 -31.55
CA LYS A 226 -31.14 -6.16 -32.46
C LYS A 226 -30.54 -4.90 -31.90
N LYS A 227 -30.72 -4.63 -30.60
CA LYS A 227 -30.13 -3.47 -29.92
C LYS A 227 -28.59 -3.48 -29.86
N ASP A 228 -27.96 -4.63 -30.06
CA ASP A 228 -26.50 -4.80 -29.99
C ASP A 228 -25.86 -4.65 -31.41
N LEU A 229 -26.68 -4.38 -32.44
CA LEU A 229 -26.30 -4.00 -33.80
C LEU A 229 -26.19 -2.48 -34.01
N ALA A 230 -26.28 -1.66 -32.96
CA ALA A 230 -26.32 -0.21 -33.04
C ALA A 230 -25.11 0.40 -33.78
N GLU A 231 -25.28 1.59 -34.32
CA GLU A 231 -24.38 2.34 -35.16
C GLU A 231 -22.92 2.40 -34.63
N ILE A 232 -21.97 2.22 -35.53
CA ILE A 232 -20.57 1.89 -35.22
C ILE A 232 -19.68 3.11 -35.07
N LEU A 233 -20.07 4.28 -35.59
CA LEU A 233 -19.24 5.48 -35.56
C LEU A 233 -19.75 6.48 -34.51
N VAL A 234 -18.83 7.02 -33.76
CA VAL A 234 -19.05 8.31 -33.06
C VAL A 234 -18.78 9.38 -34.10
N GLU A 235 -19.83 9.84 -34.82
CA GLU A 235 -19.70 10.94 -35.76
C GLU A 235 -19.26 12.22 -34.99
N LYS A 236 -18.26 12.93 -35.53
CA LYS A 236 -18.06 14.33 -35.22
C LYS A 236 -19.27 15.05 -35.79
N GLY A 237 -20.20 15.41 -34.94
CA GLY A 237 -21.40 16.18 -35.36
C GLY A 237 -20.98 17.50 -36.02
N ASP A 238 -21.59 17.81 -37.16
CA ASP A 238 -21.42 19.08 -37.88
C ASP A 238 -22.12 20.25 -37.18
N ASP A 239 -22.79 20.04 -36.07
CA ASP A 239 -23.39 21.09 -35.28
C ASP A 239 -22.76 21.19 -33.88
N ASN A 240 -22.56 22.40 -33.43
CA ASN A 240 -21.83 22.87 -32.26
C ASN A 240 -22.41 22.41 -30.89
N SER A 241 -23.22 21.40 -30.84
CA SER A 241 -23.94 20.98 -29.62
C SER A 241 -23.76 19.52 -29.30
N HIS A 242 -22.70 19.06 -28.88
CA HIS A 242 -22.37 17.81 -28.16
C HIS A 242 -21.08 17.18 -28.66
N TYR A 243 -19.97 17.91 -28.55
CA TYR A 243 -18.67 17.27 -28.43
C TYR A 243 -18.71 16.42 -27.14
N GLN A 244 -18.87 15.09 -27.30
CA GLN A 244 -18.39 14.20 -26.27
C GLN A 244 -16.88 14.41 -26.25
N ASP A 245 -16.34 14.98 -25.18
CA ASP A 245 -14.91 15.20 -24.99
C ASP A 245 -14.19 13.86 -25.20
N VAL A 246 -13.51 13.72 -26.34
CA VAL A 246 -12.61 12.58 -26.56
C VAL A 246 -11.48 12.70 -25.55
N PRO A 247 -11.11 11.60 -24.88
CA PRO A 247 -10.20 11.67 -23.74
C PRO A 247 -8.78 12.11 -24.13
N TYR A 248 -8.36 11.93 -25.38
CA TYR A 248 -7.06 12.32 -25.92
C TYR A 248 -7.04 12.23 -27.45
N ASP A 249 -6.03 12.83 -28.09
CA ASP A 249 -5.82 12.73 -29.53
C ASP A 249 -5.30 11.35 -29.92
N ILE A 250 -5.77 10.84 -31.06
CA ILE A 250 -5.33 9.60 -31.70
C ILE A 250 -4.87 9.87 -33.14
N PRO A 251 -4.05 8.98 -33.77
CA PRO A 251 -3.68 9.11 -35.18
C PRO A 251 -4.88 9.22 -36.11
N GLU A 252 -4.74 9.90 -37.25
CA GLU A 252 -5.81 10.04 -38.25
C GLU A 252 -6.28 8.70 -38.84
N SER A 253 -5.38 7.71 -38.87
CA SER A 253 -5.67 6.34 -39.29
C SER A 253 -6.55 5.56 -38.31
N TRP A 254 -6.78 6.09 -37.09
CA TRP A 254 -7.59 5.46 -36.06
C TRP A 254 -8.99 6.08 -35.99
N LYS A 255 -9.94 5.36 -35.38
CA LYS A 255 -11.31 5.88 -35.13
C LYS A 255 -11.69 5.69 -33.67
N TRP A 256 -12.36 6.69 -33.12
CA TRP A 256 -13.07 6.51 -31.85
C TRP A 256 -14.38 5.77 -32.08
N VAL A 257 -14.57 4.66 -31.37
CA VAL A 257 -15.81 3.86 -31.42
C VAL A 257 -16.28 3.55 -30.00
N ARG A 258 -17.55 3.23 -29.81
CA ARG A 258 -18.03 2.73 -28.52
C ARG A 258 -17.72 1.24 -28.40
N LEU A 259 -17.38 0.77 -27.20
CA LEU A 259 -17.03 -0.63 -26.96
C LEU A 259 -18.16 -1.58 -27.43
N ASN A 260 -19.43 -1.22 -27.20
CA ASN A 260 -20.58 -2.00 -27.66
C ASN A 260 -20.69 -2.09 -29.18
N ASN A 261 -20.11 -1.18 -29.94
CA ASN A 261 -20.18 -1.20 -31.39
C ASN A 261 -19.25 -2.27 -31.98
N ILE A 262 -18.16 -2.57 -31.32
CA ILE A 262 -17.12 -3.52 -31.78
C ILE A 262 -17.12 -4.84 -31.01
N LEU A 263 -17.83 -4.94 -29.88
CA LEU A 263 -17.90 -6.15 -29.06
C LEU A 263 -19.35 -6.45 -28.67
N ASP A 264 -19.59 -7.67 -28.25
CA ASP A 264 -20.80 -8.04 -27.50
C ASP A 264 -20.46 -8.05 -26.01
N VAL A 265 -21.05 -7.12 -25.25
CA VAL A 265 -20.79 -6.91 -23.83
C VAL A 265 -21.95 -7.46 -23.01
N ARG A 266 -21.69 -8.56 -22.32
CA ARG A 266 -22.66 -9.31 -21.49
C ARG A 266 -22.28 -9.25 -20.01
N ASP A 267 -23.15 -9.78 -19.18
CA ASP A 267 -22.90 -10.06 -17.76
C ASP A 267 -23.19 -11.51 -17.40
N GLY A 268 -22.53 -11.98 -16.36
CA GLY A 268 -22.87 -13.24 -15.70
C GLY A 268 -24.22 -13.15 -14.98
N THR A 269 -24.63 -14.24 -14.35
CA THR A 269 -25.88 -14.25 -13.58
C THR A 269 -25.83 -13.27 -12.40
N HIS A 270 -26.95 -12.63 -12.10
CA HIS A 270 -27.16 -11.89 -10.85
C HIS A 270 -27.81 -12.73 -9.76
N ASN A 271 -28.59 -13.75 -10.17
CA ASN A 271 -29.21 -14.68 -9.23
C ASN A 271 -28.17 -15.56 -8.57
N THR A 272 -28.46 -16.00 -7.35
CA THR A 272 -27.61 -16.95 -6.63
C THR A 272 -28.26 -18.33 -6.73
N PRO A 273 -27.74 -19.26 -7.57
CA PRO A 273 -28.19 -20.64 -7.61
C PRO A 273 -27.96 -21.33 -6.26
N LYS A 274 -28.60 -22.48 -6.04
CA LYS A 274 -28.29 -23.33 -4.88
C LYS A 274 -26.85 -23.89 -5.03
N TYR A 275 -26.08 -23.75 -3.99
CA TYR A 275 -24.75 -24.35 -3.95
C TYR A 275 -24.87 -25.85 -3.66
N VAL A 276 -24.00 -26.62 -4.31
CA VAL A 276 -23.90 -28.08 -4.20
C VAL A 276 -22.48 -28.50 -3.82
N ASN A 277 -22.31 -29.74 -3.37
CA ASN A 277 -20.98 -30.25 -2.99
C ASN A 277 -20.17 -30.69 -4.20
N GLU A 278 -20.83 -31.12 -5.29
CA GLU A 278 -20.20 -31.53 -6.54
C GLU A 278 -20.91 -30.85 -7.70
N GLY A 279 -20.18 -30.32 -8.69
CA GLY A 279 -20.76 -29.60 -9.82
C GLY A 279 -19.78 -28.68 -10.53
N VAL A 280 -20.33 -27.61 -11.14
CA VAL A 280 -19.59 -26.63 -11.94
C VAL A 280 -19.22 -25.42 -11.09
N PRO A 281 -17.97 -24.91 -11.16
CA PRO A 281 -17.57 -23.71 -10.46
C PRO A 281 -18.37 -22.47 -10.88
N LEU A 282 -18.86 -21.69 -9.90
CA LEU A 282 -19.44 -20.37 -10.11
C LEU A 282 -18.43 -19.30 -9.72
N LEU A 283 -17.75 -18.74 -10.70
CA LEU A 283 -16.70 -17.74 -10.50
C LEU A 283 -17.30 -16.33 -10.32
N THR A 284 -16.64 -15.54 -9.51
CA THR A 284 -17.03 -14.17 -9.19
C THR A 284 -15.84 -13.23 -9.36
N SER A 285 -15.98 -11.94 -9.06
CA SER A 285 -14.87 -10.98 -9.06
C SER A 285 -13.67 -11.42 -8.20
N LYS A 286 -13.89 -12.24 -7.17
CA LYS A 286 -12.82 -12.76 -6.28
C LYS A 286 -11.90 -13.76 -6.99
N ASN A 287 -12.40 -14.37 -8.06
CA ASN A 287 -11.65 -15.35 -8.85
C ASN A 287 -10.83 -14.71 -9.98
N LEU A 288 -10.95 -13.37 -10.16
CA LEU A 288 -10.17 -12.60 -11.14
C LEU A 288 -9.01 -11.91 -10.40
N VAL A 289 -7.84 -12.55 -10.39
CA VAL A 289 -6.68 -12.10 -9.59
C VAL A 289 -5.46 -11.91 -10.49
N ASN A 290 -4.89 -10.71 -10.49
CA ASN A 290 -3.65 -10.38 -11.21
C ASN A 290 -3.66 -10.83 -12.69
N GLY A 291 -4.79 -10.59 -13.39
CA GLY A 291 -4.94 -10.94 -14.80
C GLY A 291 -5.12 -12.44 -15.08
N LYS A 292 -5.39 -13.25 -14.06
CA LYS A 292 -5.60 -14.70 -14.15
C LYS A 292 -6.94 -15.11 -13.53
N ILE A 293 -7.47 -16.24 -14.00
CA ILE A 293 -8.60 -16.92 -13.38
C ILE A 293 -8.05 -17.87 -12.31
N VAL A 294 -8.49 -17.69 -11.07
CA VAL A 294 -8.16 -18.57 -9.94
C VAL A 294 -9.42 -19.35 -9.57
N LYS A 295 -9.43 -20.66 -9.84
CA LYS A 295 -10.60 -21.52 -9.64
C LYS A 295 -11.00 -21.60 -8.17
N GLU A 296 -10.05 -21.76 -7.28
CA GLU A 296 -10.29 -21.92 -5.84
C GLU A 296 -9.92 -20.66 -5.02
N PRO A 297 -10.70 -20.29 -4.02
CA PRO A 297 -11.96 -20.92 -3.61
C PRO A 297 -13.13 -20.48 -4.50
N SER A 298 -13.97 -21.44 -4.93
CA SER A 298 -15.23 -21.16 -5.63
C SER A 298 -16.39 -21.96 -5.02
N LYS A 299 -17.62 -21.48 -5.25
CA LYS A 299 -18.82 -22.24 -4.94
C LYS A 299 -19.21 -23.08 -6.15
N LEU A 300 -19.72 -24.29 -5.91
CA LEU A 300 -20.19 -25.17 -6.97
C LEU A 300 -21.72 -25.06 -7.13
N ILE A 301 -22.18 -25.14 -8.38
CA ILE A 301 -23.60 -25.15 -8.76
C ILE A 301 -23.91 -26.42 -9.55
N SER A 302 -25.20 -26.77 -9.67
CA SER A 302 -25.59 -27.93 -10.44
C SER A 302 -25.24 -27.76 -11.93
N ILE A 303 -25.11 -28.87 -12.65
CA ILE A 303 -24.87 -28.85 -14.10
C ILE A 303 -26.05 -28.17 -14.82
N GLU A 304 -27.27 -28.42 -14.37
CA GLU A 304 -28.51 -27.82 -14.93
C GLU A 304 -28.47 -26.29 -14.77
N ASP A 305 -28.18 -25.78 -13.58
CA ASP A 305 -28.05 -24.34 -13.32
C ASP A 305 -26.94 -23.72 -14.18
N SER A 306 -25.82 -24.42 -14.31
CA SER A 306 -24.71 -23.96 -15.16
C SER A 306 -25.11 -23.88 -16.64
N LEU A 307 -25.77 -24.88 -17.15
CA LEU A 307 -26.29 -24.89 -18.53
C LEU A 307 -27.29 -23.74 -18.78
N GLU A 308 -28.19 -23.48 -17.83
CA GLU A 308 -29.15 -22.38 -17.95
C GLU A 308 -28.45 -21.01 -17.94
N ILE A 309 -27.50 -20.79 -17.03
CA ILE A 309 -26.70 -19.56 -16.98
C ILE A 309 -25.91 -19.40 -18.28
N ASN A 310 -25.29 -20.45 -18.76
CA ASN A 310 -24.40 -20.42 -19.92
C ASN A 310 -25.15 -20.31 -21.27
N LYS A 311 -26.47 -20.49 -21.33
CA LYS A 311 -27.26 -20.10 -22.51
C LYS A 311 -27.05 -18.64 -22.88
N ARG A 312 -26.87 -17.76 -21.88
CA ARG A 312 -26.69 -16.32 -22.09
C ARG A 312 -25.25 -15.86 -21.84
N SER A 313 -24.59 -16.47 -20.89
CA SER A 313 -23.35 -15.95 -20.27
C SER A 313 -22.18 -16.93 -20.38
N LYS A 314 -22.19 -17.81 -21.40
CA LYS A 314 -21.08 -18.72 -21.66
C LYS A 314 -19.80 -17.92 -21.89
N VAL A 315 -18.74 -18.32 -21.21
CA VAL A 315 -17.40 -17.77 -21.36
C VAL A 315 -16.59 -18.69 -22.26
N ASP A 316 -15.97 -18.11 -23.28
CA ASP A 316 -15.15 -18.85 -24.24
C ASP A 316 -13.70 -18.32 -24.19
N LYS A 317 -12.76 -19.08 -24.77
CA LYS A 317 -11.38 -18.65 -24.96
C LYS A 317 -11.32 -17.31 -25.69
N ASN A 318 -10.39 -16.45 -25.29
CA ASN A 318 -10.20 -15.09 -25.77
C ASN A 318 -11.30 -14.08 -25.39
N ASP A 319 -12.33 -14.46 -24.65
CA ASP A 319 -13.19 -13.48 -24.01
C ASP A 319 -12.39 -12.67 -22.97
N ILE A 320 -12.86 -11.47 -22.64
CA ILE A 320 -12.27 -10.70 -21.52
C ILE A 320 -13.32 -10.66 -20.41
N LEU A 321 -12.91 -11.13 -19.23
CA LEU A 321 -13.70 -11.01 -17.99
C LEU A 321 -13.27 -9.76 -17.24
N LEU A 322 -14.26 -9.04 -16.68
CA LEU A 322 -14.03 -7.81 -15.92
C LEU A 322 -14.91 -7.80 -14.66
N ALA A 323 -14.29 -7.59 -13.51
CA ALA A 323 -15.00 -7.45 -12.25
C ALA A 323 -15.85 -6.17 -12.25
N MET A 324 -17.16 -6.32 -12.01
CA MET A 324 -18.13 -5.22 -11.99
C MET A 324 -18.40 -4.70 -10.56
N ILE A 325 -18.15 -5.50 -9.54
CA ILE A 325 -18.49 -5.21 -8.14
C ILE A 325 -17.24 -5.48 -7.26
N GLY A 326 -17.02 -4.65 -6.27
CA GLY A 326 -15.93 -4.79 -5.30
C GLY A 326 -14.58 -4.35 -5.89
N THR A 327 -13.73 -5.27 -6.30
CA THR A 327 -12.46 -4.99 -6.99
C THR A 327 -12.70 -4.67 -8.47
N VAL A 328 -13.45 -3.60 -8.74
CA VAL A 328 -13.73 -3.15 -10.12
C VAL A 328 -12.44 -3.01 -10.94
N GLY A 329 -12.49 -3.42 -12.19
CA GLY A 329 -11.33 -3.46 -13.07
C GLY A 329 -10.81 -4.90 -13.21
N ASN A 330 -9.60 -5.22 -12.84
CA ASN A 330 -8.98 -6.54 -12.89
C ASN A 330 -9.39 -7.38 -14.13
N PRO A 331 -9.10 -6.89 -15.35
CA PRO A 331 -9.46 -7.62 -16.55
C PRO A 331 -8.64 -8.91 -16.67
N VAL A 332 -9.29 -9.97 -17.17
CA VAL A 332 -8.65 -11.25 -17.48
C VAL A 332 -8.97 -11.63 -18.90
N LEU A 333 -7.96 -11.81 -19.74
CA LEU A 333 -8.10 -12.43 -21.04
C LEU A 333 -8.16 -13.96 -20.82
N VAL A 334 -9.28 -14.57 -21.15
CA VAL A 334 -9.57 -15.98 -20.87
C VAL A 334 -8.64 -16.87 -21.70
N PRO A 335 -7.79 -17.69 -21.05
CA PRO A 335 -6.95 -18.66 -21.75
C PRO A 335 -7.75 -19.88 -22.15
N GLU A 336 -7.11 -20.85 -22.76
CA GLU A 336 -7.67 -22.19 -22.87
C GLU A 336 -7.72 -22.84 -21.49
N LEU A 337 -8.88 -23.37 -21.11
CA LEU A 337 -9.10 -24.03 -19.82
C LEU A 337 -9.62 -25.44 -20.06
N ASP A 338 -9.26 -26.36 -19.20
CA ASP A 338 -9.65 -27.78 -19.22
C ASP A 338 -10.91 -28.09 -18.40
N TYR A 339 -11.58 -27.02 -17.90
CA TYR A 339 -12.81 -27.13 -17.12
C TYR A 339 -13.83 -26.10 -17.53
N GLU A 340 -15.11 -26.44 -17.37
CA GLU A 340 -16.23 -25.51 -17.54
C GLU A 340 -16.52 -24.74 -16.26
N PHE A 341 -17.06 -23.55 -16.41
CA PHE A 341 -17.48 -22.69 -15.29
C PHE A 341 -18.60 -21.75 -15.72
N SER A 342 -19.31 -21.21 -14.74
CA SER A 342 -20.23 -20.10 -14.91
C SER A 342 -19.72 -18.87 -14.15
N VAL A 343 -20.21 -17.69 -14.50
CA VAL A 343 -19.80 -16.43 -13.87
C VAL A 343 -20.97 -15.68 -13.26
N LYS A 344 -20.71 -15.02 -12.11
CA LYS A 344 -21.69 -14.20 -11.40
C LYS A 344 -21.13 -12.80 -11.15
N ASN A 345 -21.92 -11.77 -11.51
CA ASN A 345 -21.54 -10.36 -11.32
C ASN A 345 -20.19 -9.98 -11.95
N VAL A 346 -19.88 -10.58 -13.08
CA VAL A 346 -18.69 -10.35 -13.89
C VAL A 346 -19.15 -9.96 -15.29
N ALA A 347 -18.59 -8.90 -15.85
CA ALA A 347 -18.81 -8.57 -17.26
C ALA A 347 -18.00 -9.49 -18.16
N ILE A 348 -18.56 -9.83 -19.30
CA ILE A 348 -17.98 -10.67 -20.34
C ILE A 348 -17.94 -9.84 -21.62
N LEU A 349 -16.74 -9.52 -22.09
CA LEU A 349 -16.53 -8.93 -23.41
C LEU A 349 -16.26 -10.09 -24.36
N LYS A 350 -17.26 -10.43 -25.17
CA LYS A 350 -17.19 -11.59 -26.06
C LYS A 350 -16.18 -11.38 -27.17
N HIS A 351 -15.40 -12.42 -27.42
CA HIS A 351 -14.46 -12.47 -28.53
C HIS A 351 -15.21 -12.27 -29.87
N ILE A 352 -14.64 -11.40 -30.71
CA ILE A 352 -14.96 -11.21 -32.11
C ILE A 352 -13.71 -11.54 -32.92
N THR A 353 -13.85 -12.38 -33.96
CA THR A 353 -12.72 -12.96 -34.71
C THR A 353 -11.87 -11.89 -35.37
N GLU A 354 -12.51 -10.84 -35.88
CA GLU A 354 -11.85 -9.75 -36.63
C GLU A 354 -11.13 -8.73 -35.72
N LEU A 355 -11.25 -8.84 -34.39
CA LEU A 355 -10.66 -7.91 -33.42
C LEU A 355 -9.52 -8.58 -32.66
N ASN A 356 -8.41 -7.86 -32.46
CA ASN A 356 -7.34 -8.35 -31.62
C ASN A 356 -7.71 -8.22 -30.12
N MET A 357 -8.21 -9.28 -29.52
CA MET A 357 -8.68 -9.27 -28.11
C MET A 357 -7.55 -8.97 -27.10
N LYS A 358 -6.29 -9.22 -27.46
CA LYS A 358 -5.16 -8.85 -26.60
C LYS A 358 -4.91 -7.34 -26.60
N PHE A 359 -5.15 -6.65 -27.70
CA PHE A 359 -5.15 -5.18 -27.76
C PHE A 359 -6.31 -4.63 -26.92
N THR A 360 -7.49 -5.19 -27.08
CA THR A 360 -8.66 -4.84 -26.27
C THR A 360 -8.41 -5.06 -24.78
N TYR A 361 -7.78 -6.18 -24.40
CA TYR A 361 -7.37 -6.44 -23.02
C TYR A 361 -6.45 -5.36 -22.46
N TYR A 362 -5.43 -4.94 -23.20
CA TYR A 362 -4.53 -3.87 -22.80
C TYR A 362 -5.23 -2.52 -22.67
N PHE A 363 -6.19 -2.23 -23.55
CA PHE A 363 -7.02 -1.06 -23.43
C PHE A 363 -7.86 -1.10 -22.13
N ILE A 364 -8.57 -2.19 -21.87
CA ILE A 364 -9.36 -2.34 -20.62
C ILE A 364 -8.47 -2.27 -19.39
N GLN A 365 -7.26 -2.83 -19.43
CA GLN A 365 -6.28 -2.72 -18.35
C GLN A 365 -5.87 -1.26 -18.10
N TYR A 366 -5.61 -0.50 -19.14
CA TYR A 366 -5.34 0.94 -19.05
C TYR A 366 -6.54 1.70 -18.48
N HIS A 367 -7.72 1.47 -19.03
CA HIS A 367 -8.94 2.16 -18.66
C HIS A 367 -9.50 1.75 -17.27
N SER A 368 -9.10 0.61 -16.76
CA SER A 368 -9.57 0.10 -15.45
C SER A 368 -9.24 1.02 -14.28
N ILE A 369 -8.23 1.89 -14.42
CA ILE A 369 -7.88 2.90 -13.42
C ILE A 369 -8.97 3.97 -13.34
N GLU A 370 -9.51 4.38 -14.47
CA GLU A 370 -10.62 5.36 -14.54
C GLU A 370 -11.93 4.73 -14.08
N LEU A 371 -12.17 3.48 -14.46
CA LEU A 371 -13.32 2.71 -13.96
C LEU A 371 -13.34 2.62 -12.43
N LYS A 372 -12.19 2.44 -11.80
CA LYS A 372 -12.06 2.47 -10.34
C LYS A 372 -12.42 3.84 -9.74
N LYS A 373 -12.04 4.94 -10.38
CA LYS A 373 -12.38 6.30 -9.91
C LYS A 373 -13.88 6.55 -10.01
N ILE A 374 -14.51 6.19 -11.13
CA ILE A 374 -15.95 6.36 -11.36
C ILE A 374 -16.77 5.52 -10.35
N SER A 375 -16.29 4.34 -10.00
CA SER A 375 -16.96 3.44 -9.06
C SER A 375 -16.82 3.87 -7.58
N SER A 376 -15.79 4.64 -7.22
CA SER A 376 -15.46 4.99 -5.82
C SER A 376 -16.41 6.00 -5.16
N GLY A 377 -17.34 6.60 -5.90
CA GLY A 377 -18.34 7.55 -5.39
C GLY A 377 -19.61 6.91 -4.79
N ALA A 378 -19.75 5.58 -4.82
CA ALA A 378 -20.93 4.86 -4.34
C ALA A 378 -20.62 4.03 -3.09
N VAL A 379 -21.66 3.71 -2.29
CA VAL A 379 -21.56 2.86 -1.09
C VAL A 379 -20.95 1.47 -1.37
N GLN A 380 -21.06 1.00 -2.61
CA GLN A 380 -20.32 -0.15 -3.14
C GLN A 380 -19.72 0.21 -4.51
N ASN A 381 -18.44 -0.08 -4.71
CA ASN A 381 -17.78 0.08 -6.00
C ASN A 381 -18.49 -0.80 -7.05
N PHE A 382 -19.22 -0.17 -7.97
CA PHE A 382 -19.97 -0.84 -9.00
C PHE A 382 -19.84 -0.13 -10.35
N VAL A 383 -19.63 -0.90 -11.41
CA VAL A 383 -19.68 -0.40 -12.80
C VAL A 383 -20.77 -1.14 -13.57
N SER A 384 -21.71 -0.39 -14.16
CA SER A 384 -22.83 -0.96 -14.89
C SER A 384 -22.42 -1.43 -16.30
N LEU A 385 -23.15 -2.41 -16.84
CA LEU A 385 -23.00 -2.78 -18.26
C LEU A 385 -23.23 -1.60 -19.21
N LYS A 386 -24.16 -0.69 -18.85
CA LYS A 386 -24.42 0.52 -19.64
C LYS A 386 -23.14 1.37 -19.72
N THR A 387 -22.46 1.57 -18.61
CA THR A 387 -21.19 2.31 -18.55
C THR A 387 -20.12 1.64 -19.41
N LEU A 388 -19.95 0.31 -19.28
CA LEU A 388 -18.96 -0.43 -20.07
C LEU A 388 -19.23 -0.34 -21.58
N ARG A 389 -20.48 -0.47 -22.00
CA ARG A 389 -20.90 -0.38 -23.41
C ARG A 389 -20.62 0.98 -24.04
N GLN A 390 -20.63 2.04 -23.24
CA GLN A 390 -20.45 3.43 -23.69
C GLN A 390 -18.99 3.89 -23.66
N ILE A 391 -18.05 3.06 -23.18
CA ILE A 391 -16.62 3.40 -23.16
C ILE A 391 -16.15 3.70 -24.58
N LEU A 392 -15.48 4.84 -24.77
CA LEU A 392 -14.83 5.20 -26.00
C LEU A 392 -13.54 4.38 -26.15
N PHE A 393 -13.43 3.70 -27.27
CA PHE A 393 -12.34 2.79 -27.60
C PHE A 393 -11.57 3.34 -28.82
N PRO A 394 -10.25 3.55 -28.72
CA PRO A 394 -9.42 3.95 -29.86
C PRO A 394 -9.14 2.73 -30.71
N LEU A 395 -9.73 2.66 -31.89
CA LEU A 395 -9.62 1.51 -32.80
C LEU A 395 -8.57 1.77 -33.87
N PRO A 396 -7.38 1.13 -33.81
CA PRO A 396 -6.38 1.15 -34.87
C PRO A 396 -6.68 0.14 -35.98
N PRO A 397 -6.00 0.25 -37.13
CA PRO A 397 -5.93 -0.82 -38.14
C PRO A 397 -5.50 -2.15 -37.51
N LEU A 398 -6.02 -3.27 -37.98
CA LEU A 398 -5.77 -4.59 -37.38
C LEU A 398 -4.29 -4.98 -37.36
N ALA A 399 -3.56 -4.63 -38.41
CA ALA A 399 -2.10 -4.88 -38.47
C ALA A 399 -1.36 -4.07 -37.40
N GLU A 400 -1.76 -2.83 -37.17
CA GLU A 400 -1.18 -1.98 -36.13
C GLU A 400 -1.52 -2.50 -34.73
N GLN A 401 -2.74 -2.99 -34.47
CA GLN A 401 -3.09 -3.67 -33.19
C GLN A 401 -2.10 -4.81 -32.90
N ARG A 402 -1.74 -5.61 -33.91
CA ARG A 402 -0.78 -6.72 -33.77
C ARG A 402 0.62 -6.21 -33.44
N ARG A 403 1.09 -5.13 -34.09
CA ARG A 403 2.40 -4.50 -33.82
C ARG A 403 2.46 -3.94 -32.40
N ILE A 404 1.41 -3.25 -31.96
CA ILE A 404 1.30 -2.71 -30.60
C ILE A 404 1.35 -3.84 -29.59
N VAL A 405 0.53 -4.89 -29.75
CA VAL A 405 0.51 -6.05 -28.86
C VAL A 405 1.87 -6.73 -28.77
N SER A 406 2.54 -6.93 -29.91
CA SER A 406 3.89 -7.51 -29.94
C SER A 406 4.90 -6.65 -29.17
N LYS A 407 4.85 -5.33 -29.36
CA LYS A 407 5.76 -4.39 -28.67
C LYS A 407 5.52 -4.37 -27.16
N ILE A 408 4.25 -4.28 -26.72
CA ILE A 408 3.91 -4.32 -25.29
C ILE A 408 4.37 -5.63 -24.66
N SER A 409 4.10 -6.78 -25.33
CA SER A 409 4.47 -8.10 -24.82
C SER A 409 5.99 -8.24 -24.65
N LYS A 410 6.78 -7.75 -25.62
CA LYS A 410 8.25 -7.71 -25.52
C LYS A 410 8.74 -6.84 -24.36
N ILE A 411 8.14 -5.67 -24.17
CA ILE A 411 8.53 -4.78 -23.07
C ILE A 411 8.17 -5.42 -21.72
N PHE A 412 6.96 -5.97 -21.58
CA PHE A 412 6.51 -6.57 -20.33
C PHE A 412 7.30 -7.83 -19.95
N SER A 413 7.71 -8.66 -20.93
CA SER A 413 8.56 -9.82 -20.64
C SER A 413 9.93 -9.43 -20.07
N VAL A 414 10.51 -8.30 -20.51
CA VAL A 414 11.76 -7.79 -19.92
C VAL A 414 11.56 -7.38 -18.47
N PHE A 415 10.40 -6.78 -18.13
CA PHE A 415 10.12 -6.41 -16.73
C PHE A 415 9.95 -7.62 -15.82
N GLU A 416 9.33 -8.68 -16.30
CA GLU A 416 9.16 -9.92 -15.51
C GLU A 416 10.49 -10.62 -15.20
N THR A 417 11.55 -10.32 -15.97
CA THR A 417 12.89 -10.86 -15.72
C THR A 417 13.75 -9.96 -14.82
N LEU A 418 13.34 -8.71 -14.58
CA LEU A 418 14.08 -7.72 -13.77
C LEU A 418 13.54 -7.58 -12.34
N VAL A 419 12.37 -8.13 -12.06
CA VAL A 419 11.70 -8.16 -10.75
C VAL A 419 11.74 -9.57 -10.19
#